data_80149f02848123150476e562cc2cbff5
#
_entry.id   80149f02848123150476e562cc2cbff5
#
_cell.length_a   1.000
_cell.length_b   1.000
_cell.length_c   1.000
_cell.angle_alpha   90.00
_cell.angle_beta   90.00
_cell.angle_gamma   90.00
#
_symmetry.space_group_name_H-M   'P 1'
#
loop_
_entity.id
_entity.type
_entity.pdbx_description
1 polymer ?
#
loop_
_entity_poly.entity_id
_entity_poly.type
_entity_poly.pdbx_seq_one_letter_code
_entity_poly.pdbx_strand_id
1 'polypeptide(L)'
;MLSFWHEKRKALGTQRGFTLIELMIVVAIIGILAAIAIPLYANVQTRARVAKAQADTRTLASSVSIFAAHMGALPAALTDLTQQTTNGLGQTAGPFQATVPTPPPGGSPAWSGAYTFTSSSTGTFSITANGDGTTITVP
;
A
#
# COMPACT_ATOMS: atom_id res chain seq x y z
N MET A 1 45.48 -56.57 1.58
CA MET A 1 44.52 -55.56 2.16
C MET A 1 44.85 -54.12 1.75
N LEU A 2 45.42 -53.85 0.60
CA LEU A 2 45.79 -52.49 0.15
C LEU A 2 45.14 -52.07 -1.17
N SER A 3 44.32 -52.90 -1.80
CA SER A 3 43.66 -52.59 -3.10
C SER A 3 42.36 -51.81 -2.97
N PHE A 4 41.77 -51.73 -1.75
CA PHE A 4 40.49 -51.08 -1.53
C PHE A 4 40.53 -49.53 -1.51
N TRP A 5 41.73 -48.95 -1.39
CA TRP A 5 41.89 -47.49 -1.26
C TRP A 5 42.15 -46.79 -2.63
N HIS A 6 42.46 -47.55 -3.66
CA HIS A 6 42.73 -46.98 -4.99
C HIS A 6 41.46 -46.71 -5.86
N GLU A 7 40.37 -47.46 -5.59
CA GLU A 7 39.14 -47.26 -6.41
C GLU A 7 38.29 -46.06 -6.01
N LYS A 8 38.38 -45.60 -4.78
CA LYS A 8 37.60 -44.43 -4.32
C LYS A 8 38.10 -43.06 -4.86
N ARG A 9 39.29 -43.01 -5.44
CA ARG A 9 39.84 -41.78 -5.99
C ARG A 9 39.44 -41.50 -7.46
N LYS A 10 38.88 -42.46 -8.17
CA LYS A 10 38.45 -42.31 -9.56
C LYS A 10 37.03 -41.75 -9.72
N ALA A 11 36.24 -41.70 -8.67
CA ALA A 11 34.86 -41.18 -8.70
C ALA A 11 34.73 -39.64 -8.47
N LEU A 12 35.85 -38.95 -8.23
CA LEU A 12 35.87 -37.48 -8.04
C LEU A 12 36.21 -36.69 -9.29
N GLY A 13 36.22 -37.35 -10.46
CA GLY A 13 36.84 -36.85 -11.68
C GLY A 13 35.93 -36.18 -12.71
N THR A 14 34.82 -35.53 -12.36
CA THR A 14 34.08 -34.65 -13.29
C THR A 14 33.16 -33.69 -12.60
N GLN A 15 33.57 -33.08 -11.50
CA GLN A 15 32.90 -31.86 -11.04
C GLN A 15 33.42 -30.70 -11.92
N ARG A 16 32.70 -30.40 -13.01
CA ARG A 16 32.88 -29.15 -13.74
C ARG A 16 32.51 -28.01 -12.82
N GLY A 17 33.51 -27.36 -12.24
CA GLY A 17 33.32 -26.13 -11.47
C GLY A 17 32.99 -24.96 -12.41
N PHE A 18 32.24 -23.97 -11.91
CA PHE A 18 32.04 -22.71 -12.61
C PHE A 18 33.37 -21.98 -12.83
N THR A 19 33.56 -21.42 -13.99
CA THR A 19 34.68 -20.53 -14.25
C THR A 19 34.44 -19.16 -13.63
N LEU A 20 35.51 -18.47 -13.24
CA LEU A 20 35.42 -17.11 -12.70
C LEU A 20 34.77 -16.16 -13.72
N ILE A 21 35.04 -16.33 -15.02
CA ILE A 21 34.47 -15.49 -16.08
C ILE A 21 32.95 -15.70 -16.24
N GLU A 22 32.46 -16.92 -16.11
CA GLU A 22 31.01 -17.19 -16.14
C GLU A 22 30.28 -16.46 -14.99
N LEU A 23 30.88 -16.48 -13.80
CA LEU A 23 30.29 -15.75 -12.66
C LEU A 23 30.35 -14.24 -12.88
N MET A 24 31.46 -13.71 -13.40
CA MET A 24 31.60 -12.28 -13.68
C MET A 24 30.59 -11.77 -14.71
N ILE A 25 30.35 -12.52 -15.77
CA ILE A 25 29.37 -12.15 -16.80
C ILE A 25 27.97 -12.13 -16.22
N VAL A 26 27.58 -13.13 -15.41
CA VAL A 26 26.27 -13.20 -14.76
C VAL A 26 26.05 -11.99 -13.85
N VAL A 27 27.03 -11.66 -13.00
CA VAL A 27 26.91 -10.50 -12.09
C VAL A 27 26.83 -9.19 -12.88
N ALA A 28 27.58 -9.06 -13.97
CA ALA A 28 27.53 -7.87 -14.83
C ALA A 28 26.12 -7.70 -15.46
N ILE A 29 25.52 -8.77 -15.97
CA ILE A 29 24.18 -8.74 -16.56
C ILE A 29 23.14 -8.39 -15.48
N ILE A 30 23.20 -9.02 -14.29
CA ILE A 30 22.31 -8.70 -13.18
C ILE A 30 22.44 -7.22 -12.78
N GLY A 31 23.67 -6.69 -12.72
CA GLY A 31 23.91 -5.29 -12.41
C GLY A 31 23.25 -4.32 -13.40
N ILE A 32 23.36 -4.62 -14.70
CA ILE A 32 22.72 -3.80 -15.76
C ILE A 32 21.17 -3.87 -15.61
N LEU A 33 20.62 -5.05 -15.45
CA LEU A 33 19.18 -5.23 -15.28
C LEU A 33 18.66 -4.54 -14.01
N ALA A 34 19.38 -4.66 -12.90
CA ALA A 34 19.03 -4.01 -11.64
C ALA A 34 19.04 -2.48 -11.75
N ALA A 35 20.02 -1.91 -12.46
CA ALA A 35 20.11 -0.47 -12.68
C ALA A 35 18.86 0.12 -13.36
N ILE A 36 18.19 -0.65 -14.20
CA ILE A 36 16.95 -0.24 -14.87
C ILE A 36 15.72 -0.59 -14.02
N ALA A 37 15.71 -1.76 -13.39
CA ALA A 37 14.55 -2.28 -12.68
C ALA A 37 14.26 -1.53 -11.37
N ILE A 38 15.27 -1.12 -10.61
CA ILE A 38 15.12 -0.48 -9.31
C ILE A 38 14.33 0.84 -9.41
N PRO A 39 14.70 1.82 -10.26
CA PRO A 39 13.95 3.07 -10.37
C PRO A 39 12.55 2.86 -10.94
N LEU A 40 12.38 1.92 -11.86
CA LEU A 40 11.06 1.58 -12.40
C LEU A 40 10.13 1.03 -11.31
N TYR A 41 10.64 0.14 -10.47
CA TYR A 41 9.89 -0.44 -9.35
C TYR A 41 9.48 0.62 -8.32
N ALA A 42 10.36 1.56 -7.99
CA ALA A 42 10.05 2.67 -7.09
C ALA A 42 8.89 3.54 -7.62
N ASN A 43 8.89 3.85 -8.92
CA ASN A 43 7.82 4.61 -9.56
C ASN A 43 6.48 3.87 -9.54
N VAL A 44 6.49 2.55 -9.77
CA VAL A 44 5.27 1.72 -9.70
C VAL A 44 4.70 1.70 -8.28
N GLN A 45 5.55 1.57 -7.26
CA GLN A 45 5.11 1.62 -5.87
C GLN A 45 4.48 2.97 -5.50
N THR A 46 5.08 4.08 -5.92
CA THR A 46 4.52 5.42 -5.69
C THR A 46 3.12 5.53 -6.31
N ARG A 47 2.95 5.14 -7.57
CA ARG A 47 1.63 5.13 -8.23
C ARG A 47 0.62 4.25 -7.51
N ALA A 48 1.03 3.08 -7.02
CA ALA A 48 0.15 2.19 -6.29
C ALA A 48 -0.33 2.80 -4.96
N ARG A 49 0.55 3.49 -4.21
CA ARG A 49 0.18 4.21 -2.99
C ARG A 49 -0.80 5.35 -3.28
N VAL A 50 -0.54 6.16 -4.30
CA VAL A 50 -1.45 7.23 -4.73
C VAL A 50 -2.82 6.67 -5.11
N ALA A 51 -2.85 5.61 -5.90
CA ALA A 51 -4.11 4.97 -6.31
C ALA A 51 -4.90 4.41 -5.11
N LYS A 52 -4.21 3.79 -4.14
CA LYS A 52 -4.84 3.33 -2.89
C LYS A 52 -5.45 4.51 -2.13
N ALA A 53 -4.71 5.58 -1.90
CA ALA A 53 -5.20 6.74 -1.17
C ALA A 53 -6.40 7.40 -1.87
N GLN A 54 -6.41 7.44 -3.22
CA GLN A 54 -7.56 7.92 -4.00
C GLN A 54 -8.79 7.02 -3.85
N ALA A 55 -8.61 5.71 -3.83
CA ALA A 55 -9.70 4.78 -3.65
C ALA A 55 -10.29 4.89 -2.23
N ASP A 56 -9.43 4.94 -1.22
CA ASP A 56 -9.84 5.09 0.18
C ASP A 56 -10.62 6.39 0.41
N THR A 57 -10.13 7.53 -0.09
CA THR A 57 -10.79 8.84 0.08
C THR A 57 -12.15 8.88 -0.61
N ARG A 58 -12.30 8.26 -1.79
CA ARG A 58 -13.60 8.16 -2.47
C ARG A 58 -14.58 7.27 -1.70
N THR A 59 -14.11 6.16 -1.17
CA THR A 59 -14.93 5.25 -0.34
C THR A 59 -15.40 5.96 0.91
N LEU A 60 -14.52 6.68 1.60
CA LEU A 60 -14.85 7.49 2.77
C LEU A 60 -15.86 8.59 2.42
N ALA A 61 -15.68 9.31 1.31
CA ALA A 61 -16.62 10.34 0.87
C ALA A 61 -18.02 9.77 0.58
N SER A 62 -18.09 8.59 -0.04
CA SER A 62 -19.35 7.87 -0.24
C SER A 62 -20.02 7.53 1.11
N SER A 63 -19.26 7.00 2.07
CA SER A 63 -19.77 6.65 3.39
C SER A 63 -20.25 7.88 4.18
N VAL A 64 -19.52 9.01 4.08
CA VAL A 64 -19.95 10.29 4.66
C VAL A 64 -21.26 10.76 4.06
N SER A 65 -21.43 10.66 2.74
CA SER A 65 -22.66 11.04 2.05
C SER A 65 -23.86 10.20 2.48
N ILE A 66 -23.66 8.88 2.66
CA ILE A 66 -24.70 7.96 3.12
C ILE A 66 -25.06 8.28 4.59
N PHE A 67 -24.05 8.52 5.44
CA PHE A 67 -24.26 8.95 6.83
C PHE A 67 -25.09 10.24 6.88
N ALA A 68 -24.69 11.25 6.09
CA ALA A 68 -25.39 12.53 6.05
C ALA A 68 -26.84 12.39 5.55
N ALA A 69 -27.10 11.54 4.58
CA ALA A 69 -28.46 11.25 4.10
C ALA A 69 -29.34 10.61 5.19
N HIS A 70 -28.74 9.76 6.04
CA HIS A 70 -29.48 9.13 7.15
C HIS A 70 -29.66 10.06 8.33
N MET A 71 -28.63 10.79 8.74
CA MET A 71 -28.63 11.62 9.95
C MET A 71 -29.17 13.03 9.71
N GLY A 72 -29.20 13.51 8.46
CA GLY A 72 -29.49 14.91 8.13
C GLY A 72 -28.35 15.88 8.44
N ALA A 73 -27.18 15.39 8.87
CA ALA A 73 -26.01 16.17 9.22
C ALA A 73 -24.73 15.40 8.92
N LEU A 74 -23.62 16.11 8.69
CA LEU A 74 -22.30 15.49 8.50
C LEU A 74 -21.78 14.85 9.80
N PRO A 75 -20.96 13.78 9.73
CA PRO A 75 -20.31 13.23 10.91
C PRO A 75 -19.32 14.23 11.49
N ALA A 76 -19.09 14.17 12.80
CA ALA A 76 -18.07 14.99 13.46
C ALA A 76 -16.65 14.47 13.18
N ALA A 77 -16.51 13.15 13.02
CA ALA A 77 -15.26 12.49 12.71
C ALA A 77 -15.49 11.26 11.83
N LEU A 78 -14.45 10.78 11.13
CA LEU A 78 -14.54 9.55 10.32
C LEU A 78 -14.85 8.30 11.15
N THR A 79 -14.53 8.31 12.44
CA THR A 79 -14.85 7.23 13.38
C THR A 79 -16.34 7.01 13.56
N ASP A 80 -17.15 8.07 13.38
CA ASP A 80 -18.61 7.98 13.49
C ASP A 80 -19.22 7.06 12.43
N LEU A 81 -18.54 6.92 11.29
CA LEU A 81 -18.96 6.03 10.21
C LEU A 81 -18.91 4.54 10.60
N THR A 82 -18.13 4.20 11.63
CA THR A 82 -17.94 2.82 12.08
C THR A 82 -18.93 2.40 13.16
N GLN A 83 -19.79 3.32 13.58
CA GLN A 83 -20.77 3.12 14.64
C GLN A 83 -22.18 3.00 14.06
N GLN A 84 -23.05 2.32 14.81
CA GLN A 84 -24.49 2.44 14.60
C GLN A 84 -24.98 3.78 15.16
N THR A 85 -25.80 4.48 14.41
CA THR A 85 -26.36 5.77 14.79
C THR A 85 -27.87 5.76 14.58
N THR A 86 -28.56 6.52 15.44
CA THR A 86 -30.02 6.68 15.37
C THR A 86 -30.33 8.14 15.01
N ASN A 87 -31.12 8.35 13.96
CA ASN A 87 -31.50 9.69 13.51
C ASN A 87 -32.62 10.30 14.39
N GLY A 88 -32.97 11.56 14.14
CA GLY A 88 -34.02 12.27 14.87
C GLY A 88 -35.45 11.66 14.73
N LEU A 89 -35.63 10.71 13.81
CA LEU A 89 -36.89 9.96 13.63
C LEU A 89 -36.87 8.61 14.35
N GLY A 90 -35.83 8.31 15.14
CA GLY A 90 -35.70 7.04 15.87
C GLY A 90 -35.24 5.87 14.98
N GLN A 91 -34.79 6.12 13.74
CA GLN A 91 -34.31 5.07 12.81
C GLN A 91 -32.83 4.84 13.06
N THR A 92 -32.45 3.59 13.28
CA THR A 92 -31.06 3.17 13.46
C THR A 92 -30.48 2.64 12.15
N ALA A 93 -29.31 3.10 11.78
CA ALA A 93 -28.53 2.60 10.66
C ALA A 93 -27.02 2.57 10.95
N GLY A 94 -26.26 1.92 10.09
CA GLY A 94 -24.83 1.74 10.24
C GLY A 94 -24.42 0.34 10.73
N PRO A 95 -23.12 0.07 10.85
CA PRO A 95 -22.04 0.97 10.47
C PRO A 95 -22.01 1.24 8.95
N PHE A 96 -21.68 2.46 8.55
CA PHE A 96 -21.58 2.88 7.15
C PHE A 96 -20.23 2.53 6.54
N GLN A 97 -19.25 2.24 7.40
CA GLN A 97 -17.92 1.78 7.07
C GLN A 97 -17.51 0.75 8.11
N ALA A 98 -16.94 -0.37 7.68
CA ALA A 98 -16.51 -1.41 8.64
C ALA A 98 -15.33 -0.93 9.51
N THR A 99 -14.38 -0.25 8.90
CA THR A 99 -13.21 0.35 9.57
C THR A 99 -12.76 1.58 8.79
N VAL A 100 -12.28 2.61 9.49
CA VAL A 100 -11.63 3.74 8.81
C VAL A 100 -10.31 3.26 8.22
N PRO A 101 -10.11 3.32 6.90
CA PRO A 101 -8.86 2.91 6.28
C PRO A 101 -7.72 3.82 6.73
N THR A 102 -6.50 3.30 6.71
CA THR A 102 -5.29 4.09 6.93
C THR A 102 -4.60 4.38 5.61
N PRO A 103 -4.00 5.57 5.45
CA PRO A 103 -3.17 5.87 4.29
C PRO A 103 -2.09 4.83 4.07
N PRO A 104 -1.62 4.65 2.82
CA PRO A 104 -0.60 3.65 2.52
C PRO A 104 0.70 3.92 3.29
N PRO A 105 1.38 2.89 3.80
CA PRO A 105 2.65 3.06 4.48
C PRO A 105 3.78 3.41 3.51
N GLY A 106 4.81 4.08 4.03
CA GLY A 106 6.00 4.45 3.25
C GLY A 106 5.79 5.71 2.42
N GLY A 107 6.61 5.85 1.37
CA GLY A 107 6.63 7.06 0.54
C GLY A 107 7.73 8.05 0.93
N SER A 108 8.01 8.99 0.02
CA SER A 108 8.96 10.07 0.27
C SER A 108 8.45 11.36 -0.41
N PRO A 109 7.94 12.35 0.37
CA PRO A 109 7.67 12.27 1.82
C PRO A 109 6.67 11.19 2.20
N ALA A 110 6.75 10.70 3.44
CA ALA A 110 5.84 9.67 3.93
C ALA A 110 4.38 10.16 3.96
N TRP A 111 3.46 9.24 3.79
CA TRP A 111 2.03 9.54 3.89
C TRP A 111 1.65 9.91 5.33
N SER A 112 0.66 10.80 5.47
CA SER A 112 0.06 11.14 6.76
C SER A 112 -0.44 9.88 7.47
N GLY A 113 -0.37 9.84 8.80
CA GLY A 113 -0.79 8.67 9.58
C GLY A 113 -2.29 8.38 9.55
N ALA A 114 -3.11 9.35 9.12
CA ALA A 114 -4.56 9.26 9.01
C ALA A 114 -5.08 10.16 7.89
N TYR A 115 -6.28 9.86 7.40
CA TYR A 115 -7.04 10.77 6.54
C TYR A 115 -7.58 11.93 7.38
N THR A 116 -7.37 13.16 6.91
CA THR A 116 -7.89 14.36 7.56
C THR A 116 -9.29 14.64 7.03
N PHE A 117 -10.25 14.69 7.93
CA PHE A 117 -11.63 15.06 7.63
C PHE A 117 -11.91 16.48 8.13
N THR A 118 -12.48 17.30 7.29
CA THR A 118 -12.95 18.63 7.64
C THR A 118 -14.39 18.81 7.13
N SER A 119 -15.24 19.38 7.97
CA SER A 119 -16.63 19.68 7.61
C SER A 119 -16.94 21.15 7.87
N SER A 120 -17.82 21.71 7.03
CA SER A 120 -18.31 23.08 7.16
C SER A 120 -19.74 23.08 7.68
N SER A 121 -20.12 24.14 8.37
CA SER A 121 -21.51 24.40 8.76
C SER A 121 -22.48 24.53 7.57
N THR A 122 -21.97 24.74 6.36
CA THR A 122 -22.76 24.80 5.13
C THR A 122 -23.08 23.42 4.53
N GLY A 123 -22.69 22.33 5.19
CA GLY A 123 -22.95 20.97 4.72
C GLY A 123 -21.94 20.45 3.70
N THR A 124 -20.82 21.15 3.49
CA THR A 124 -19.69 20.66 2.67
C THR A 124 -18.64 19.98 3.56
N PHE A 125 -17.93 19.04 3.00
CA PHE A 125 -16.81 18.38 3.68
C PHE A 125 -15.65 18.18 2.74
N SER A 126 -14.48 17.90 3.27
CA SER A 126 -13.35 17.40 2.48
C SER A 126 -12.56 16.36 3.24
N ILE A 127 -12.02 15.41 2.49
CA ILE A 127 -11.15 14.35 3.01
C ILE A 127 -9.81 14.46 2.30
N THR A 128 -8.74 14.64 3.06
CA THR A 128 -7.41 14.92 2.53
C THR A 128 -6.39 13.90 3.04
N ALA A 129 -5.44 13.53 2.18
CA ALA A 129 -4.24 12.79 2.54
C ALA A 129 -3.04 13.32 1.75
N ASN A 130 -1.87 13.34 2.39
CA ASN A 130 -0.63 13.83 1.81
C ASN A 130 0.45 12.75 1.87
N GLY A 131 1.20 12.58 0.80
CA GLY A 131 2.35 11.67 0.73
C GLY A 131 2.93 11.60 -0.67
N ASP A 132 4.14 11.08 -0.81
CA ASP A 132 4.85 10.99 -2.09
C ASP A 132 4.88 12.31 -2.88
N GLY A 133 4.92 13.46 -2.19
CA GLY A 133 4.86 14.79 -2.82
C GLY A 133 3.50 15.15 -3.43
N THR A 134 2.45 14.40 -3.14
CA THR A 134 1.09 14.60 -3.69
C THR A 134 0.09 14.81 -2.56
N THR A 135 -0.86 15.71 -2.79
CA THR A 135 -2.05 15.90 -1.94
C THR A 135 -3.26 15.37 -2.68
N ILE A 136 -4.02 14.50 -2.02
CA ILE A 136 -5.29 13.98 -2.51
C ILE A 136 -6.38 14.63 -1.66
N THR A 137 -7.34 15.26 -2.31
CA THR A 137 -8.52 15.87 -1.68
C THR A 137 -9.75 15.43 -2.44
N VAL A 138 -10.76 15.01 -1.70
CA VAL A 138 -12.10 14.70 -2.21
C VAL A 138 -13.11 15.54 -1.43
N PRO A 139 -14.00 16.27 -2.12
CA PRO A 139 -15.08 17.01 -1.50
C PRO A 139 -16.14 16.09 -0.96
#